data_93ce8782ca2f1826e2d27bc480f8dc8d
#
_entry.id   93ce8782ca2f1826e2d27bc480f8dc8d
#
_cell.length_a   1.000
_cell.length_b   1.000
_cell.length_c   1.000
_cell.angle_alpha   90.00
_cell.angle_beta   90.00
_cell.angle_gamma   90.00
#
_symmetry.space_group_name_H-M   'P 1'
#
loop_
_entity.id
_entity.type
_entity.pdbx_description
1 polymer ?
#
loop_
_entity_poly.entity_id
_entity_poly.type
_entity_poly.pdbx_seq_one_letter_code
_entity_poly.pdbx_strand_id
1 'polypeptide(L)'
;MSANHPVYTRLLARQSQLGHSVCLGLDPVLSQLPAAYPQTMAGVTQFLERLIDDSLPHVVAYKPNIAFFEALGLDGLRVLEAVVKRINQQVPVILDAKRGDIGTTATQQARYLIDYFGADATTLHPYMGHDSIEPFLAYRDQYHFVLVLTSNPGAQDIEQQVLANGQRVYEHVLDLCSQWHSVYGNVGCVVGATQPDVAVLRQRDPQLVYLMPGVGAQGGGYAQTQQSGKNADGLVVIPVSRALMTGSGDQSFESRLAQVLSQ
;
A
#
# COMPACT_ATOMS: atom_id res chain seq x y z
N MET A 1 -10.00 -8.13 17.03
CA MET A 1 -9.55 -9.38 16.35
C MET A 1 -8.28 -9.20 15.51
N SER A 2 -7.95 -8.00 15.04
CA SER A 2 -6.73 -7.74 14.23
C SER A 2 -5.41 -7.97 14.97
N ALA A 3 -5.39 -7.80 16.28
CA ALA A 3 -4.16 -7.88 17.09
C ALA A 3 -3.39 -9.22 17.00
N ASN A 4 -4.03 -10.30 16.53
CA ASN A 4 -3.41 -11.61 16.35
C ASN A 4 -3.11 -11.94 14.87
N HIS A 5 -3.42 -11.04 13.92
CA HIS A 5 -3.17 -11.29 12.50
C HIS A 5 -1.67 -11.12 12.19
N PRO A 6 -1.00 -12.08 11.50
CA PRO A 6 0.46 -12.08 11.35
C PRO A 6 1.00 -10.82 10.67
N VAL A 7 0.40 -10.37 9.57
CA VAL A 7 0.84 -9.15 8.86
C VAL A 7 0.59 -7.90 9.71
N TYR A 8 -0.58 -7.80 10.36
CA TYR A 8 -0.89 -6.69 11.25
C TYR A 8 0.14 -6.56 12.38
N THR A 9 0.43 -7.67 13.06
CA THR A 9 1.41 -7.72 14.15
C THR A 9 2.80 -7.30 13.69
N ARG A 10 3.24 -7.77 12.51
CA ARG A 10 4.54 -7.38 11.92
C ARG A 10 4.59 -5.90 11.61
N LEU A 11 3.54 -5.31 11.01
CA LEU A 11 3.45 -3.87 10.72
C LEU A 11 3.50 -3.04 12.01
N LEU A 12 2.71 -3.40 13.02
CA LEU A 12 2.65 -2.69 14.29
C LEU A 12 3.99 -2.76 15.04
N ALA A 13 4.62 -3.92 15.10
CA ALA A 13 5.92 -4.11 15.74
C ALA A 13 7.00 -3.25 15.07
N ARG A 14 7.07 -3.25 13.74
CA ARG A 14 8.03 -2.42 13.00
C ARG A 14 7.77 -0.94 13.19
N GLN A 15 6.50 -0.50 13.12
CA GLN A 15 6.15 0.89 13.38
C GLN A 15 6.58 1.33 14.79
N SER A 16 6.34 0.48 15.79
CA SER A 16 6.74 0.75 17.18
C SER A 16 8.27 0.83 17.33
N GLN A 17 9.00 -0.06 16.67
CA GLN A 17 10.47 -0.09 16.69
C GLN A 17 11.08 1.14 16.01
N LEU A 18 10.52 1.57 14.88
CA LEU A 18 11.06 2.67 14.07
C LEU A 18 10.56 4.05 14.49
N GLY A 19 9.44 4.13 15.22
CA GLY A 19 8.81 5.39 15.63
C GLY A 19 8.06 6.11 14.49
N HIS A 20 7.94 5.50 13.31
CA HIS A 20 7.25 6.07 12.15
C HIS A 20 6.52 5.01 11.33
N SER A 21 5.70 5.46 10.35
CA SER A 21 4.78 4.61 9.57
C SER A 21 5.16 4.50 8.08
N VAL A 22 6.40 4.84 7.72
CA VAL A 22 6.81 4.91 6.31
C VAL A 22 6.89 3.53 5.68
N CYS A 23 6.14 3.36 4.59
CA CYS A 23 6.21 2.24 3.66
C CYS A 23 6.91 2.71 2.38
N LEU A 24 7.96 2.02 1.93
CA LEU A 24 8.67 2.40 0.72
C LEU A 24 7.95 1.87 -0.52
N GLY A 25 7.52 2.79 -1.40
CA GLY A 25 7.03 2.42 -2.73
C GLY A 25 8.20 2.03 -3.64
N LEU A 26 8.05 0.92 -4.37
CA LEU A 26 9.03 0.45 -5.35
C LEU A 26 8.40 0.55 -6.75
N ASP A 27 8.48 1.76 -7.33
CA ASP A 27 7.79 2.15 -8.56
C ASP A 27 8.83 2.57 -9.64
N PRO A 28 9.62 1.64 -10.22
CA PRO A 28 10.73 1.97 -11.09
C PRO A 28 10.25 2.50 -12.44
N VAL A 29 10.79 3.65 -12.86
CA VAL A 29 10.60 4.21 -14.20
C VAL A 29 11.96 4.21 -14.90
N LEU A 30 12.08 3.46 -16.00
CA LEU A 30 13.37 3.23 -16.68
C LEU A 30 14.10 4.54 -17.02
N SER A 31 13.38 5.53 -17.55
CA SER A 31 13.94 6.86 -17.91
C SER A 31 14.25 7.76 -16.71
N GLN A 32 13.88 7.36 -15.49
CA GLN A 32 14.08 8.13 -14.26
C GLN A 32 15.04 7.44 -13.29
N LEU A 33 15.74 6.39 -13.74
CA LEU A 33 16.80 5.78 -12.94
C LEU A 33 17.89 6.82 -12.62
N PRO A 34 18.46 6.80 -11.40
CA PRO A 34 19.62 7.63 -11.08
C PRO A 34 20.76 7.39 -12.06
N ALA A 35 21.54 8.44 -12.38
CA ALA A 35 22.58 8.40 -13.40
C ALA A 35 23.66 7.31 -13.21
N ALA A 36 23.80 6.82 -11.97
CA ALA A 36 24.70 5.72 -11.64
C ALA A 36 24.24 4.35 -12.21
N TYR A 37 23.00 4.24 -12.67
CA TYR A 37 22.42 2.99 -13.18
C TYR A 37 22.09 3.12 -14.68
N PRO A 38 22.47 2.15 -15.52
CA PRO A 38 22.11 2.18 -16.94
C PRO A 38 20.58 2.07 -17.11
N GLN A 39 20.04 2.75 -18.12
CA GLN A 39 18.61 2.68 -18.46
C GLN A 39 18.25 1.36 -19.17
N THR A 40 18.47 0.25 -18.47
CA THR A 40 18.24 -1.12 -18.92
C THR A 40 17.57 -1.93 -17.80
N MET A 41 17.06 -3.11 -18.10
CA MET A 41 16.49 -4.01 -17.07
C MET A 41 17.52 -4.39 -16.01
N ALA A 42 18.79 -4.59 -16.40
CA ALA A 42 19.87 -4.83 -15.44
C ALA A 42 20.07 -3.63 -14.50
N GLY A 43 19.97 -2.40 -15.02
CA GLY A 43 20.05 -1.19 -14.19
C GLY A 43 18.87 -1.05 -13.24
N VAL A 44 17.65 -1.38 -13.68
CA VAL A 44 16.46 -1.43 -12.80
C VAL A 44 16.70 -2.41 -11.65
N THR A 45 17.18 -3.62 -11.96
CA THR A 45 17.46 -4.66 -10.95
C THR A 45 18.49 -4.17 -9.94
N GLN A 46 19.66 -3.70 -10.42
CA GLN A 46 20.72 -3.19 -9.54
C GLN A 46 20.26 -2.04 -8.66
N PHE A 47 19.50 -1.11 -9.21
CA PHE A 47 18.93 0.02 -8.46
C PHE A 47 18.01 -0.44 -7.35
N LEU A 48 17.04 -1.33 -7.65
CA LEU A 48 16.08 -1.81 -6.65
C LEU A 48 16.75 -2.68 -5.59
N GLU A 49 17.71 -3.53 -5.95
CA GLU A 49 18.49 -4.31 -4.99
C GLU A 49 19.24 -3.41 -4.01
N ARG A 50 19.96 -2.40 -4.53
CA ARG A 50 20.65 -1.44 -3.69
C ARG A 50 19.70 -0.64 -2.80
N LEU A 51 18.59 -0.17 -3.35
CA LEU A 51 17.59 0.57 -2.61
C LEU A 51 17.00 -0.27 -1.46
N ILE A 52 16.74 -1.56 -1.70
CA ILE A 52 16.25 -2.47 -0.67
C ILE A 52 17.30 -2.63 0.43
N ASP A 53 18.57 -2.89 0.09
CA ASP A 53 19.64 -3.07 1.07
C ASP A 53 19.81 -1.83 1.96
N ASP A 54 19.76 -0.64 1.38
CA ASP A 54 19.89 0.62 2.10
C ASP A 54 18.66 0.95 2.96
N SER A 55 17.46 0.49 2.57
CA SER A 55 16.20 0.86 3.21
C SER A 55 15.62 -0.18 4.17
N LEU A 56 16.05 -1.45 4.09
CA LEU A 56 15.48 -2.56 4.84
C LEU A 56 15.39 -2.31 6.37
N PRO A 57 16.40 -1.71 7.03
CA PRO A 57 16.32 -1.41 8.45
C PRO A 57 15.35 -0.27 8.80
N HIS A 58 14.94 0.52 7.81
CA HIS A 58 14.34 1.84 8.00
C HIS A 58 12.88 1.94 7.57
N VAL A 59 12.22 0.88 7.09
CA VAL A 59 10.84 0.95 6.59
C VAL A 59 9.92 -0.05 7.28
N VAL A 60 8.64 0.28 7.41
CA VAL A 60 7.65 -0.62 8.02
C VAL A 60 7.15 -1.68 7.05
N ALA A 61 7.16 -1.36 5.76
CA ALA A 61 6.74 -2.24 4.67
C ALA A 61 7.35 -1.78 3.34
N TYR A 62 7.29 -2.64 2.33
CA TYR A 62 7.49 -2.27 0.93
C TYR A 62 6.18 -2.35 0.16
N LYS A 63 6.00 -1.45 -0.80
CA LYS A 63 4.81 -1.44 -1.66
C LYS A 63 5.19 -1.30 -3.14
N PRO A 64 5.61 -2.37 -3.82
CA PRO A 64 5.74 -2.36 -5.27
C PRO A 64 4.35 -2.23 -5.91
N ASN A 65 4.22 -1.28 -6.84
CA ASN A 65 3.03 -1.18 -7.68
C ASN A 65 3.27 -1.97 -8.96
N ILE A 66 2.47 -3.03 -9.16
CA ILE A 66 2.66 -4.00 -10.24
C ILE A 66 2.63 -3.35 -11.63
N ALA A 67 1.89 -2.25 -11.82
CA ALA A 67 1.78 -1.56 -13.11
C ALA A 67 3.14 -1.07 -13.64
N PHE A 68 4.07 -0.67 -12.76
CA PHE A 68 5.41 -0.26 -13.19
C PHE A 68 6.25 -1.43 -13.71
N PHE A 69 6.00 -2.62 -13.20
CA PHE A 69 6.69 -3.85 -13.64
C PHE A 69 5.99 -4.46 -14.86
N GLU A 70 4.66 -4.45 -14.91
CA GLU A 70 3.88 -4.86 -16.09
C GLU A 70 4.26 -4.03 -17.32
N ALA A 71 4.46 -2.72 -17.18
CA ALA A 71 4.90 -1.83 -18.24
C ALA A 71 6.29 -2.16 -18.81
N LEU A 72 7.11 -2.88 -18.07
CA LEU A 72 8.43 -3.39 -18.50
C LEU A 72 8.36 -4.80 -19.11
N GLY A 73 7.15 -5.35 -19.30
CA GLY A 73 6.91 -6.66 -19.88
C GLY A 73 7.33 -7.82 -18.95
N LEU A 74 7.61 -8.98 -19.55
CA LEU A 74 7.95 -10.19 -18.80
C LEU A 74 9.22 -10.02 -17.95
N ASP A 75 10.19 -9.26 -18.43
CA ASP A 75 11.42 -8.99 -17.67
C ASP A 75 11.14 -8.12 -16.45
N GLY A 76 10.19 -7.17 -16.54
CA GLY A 76 9.72 -6.41 -15.39
C GLY A 76 9.08 -7.29 -14.32
N LEU A 77 8.27 -8.26 -14.72
CA LEU A 77 7.67 -9.23 -13.77
C LEU A 77 8.73 -10.14 -13.12
N ARG A 78 9.79 -10.53 -13.84
CA ARG A 78 10.94 -11.24 -13.27
C ARG A 78 11.69 -10.39 -12.23
N VAL A 79 11.85 -9.08 -12.52
CA VAL A 79 12.44 -8.14 -11.54
C VAL A 79 11.55 -8.03 -10.30
N LEU A 80 10.23 -7.93 -10.45
CA LEU A 80 9.29 -7.92 -9.32
C LEU A 80 9.44 -9.18 -8.45
N GLU A 81 9.51 -10.35 -9.09
CA GLU A 81 9.72 -11.62 -8.38
C GLU A 81 11.04 -11.63 -7.59
N ALA A 82 12.13 -11.16 -8.21
CA ALA A 82 13.44 -11.05 -7.56
C ALA A 82 13.42 -10.07 -6.37
N VAL A 83 12.75 -8.92 -6.53
CA VAL A 83 12.55 -7.90 -5.49
C VAL A 83 11.82 -8.48 -4.28
N VAL A 84 10.68 -9.16 -4.50
CA VAL A 84 9.91 -9.76 -3.41
C VAL A 84 10.72 -10.83 -2.70
N LYS A 85 11.45 -11.69 -3.44
CA LYS A 85 12.33 -12.71 -2.86
C LYS A 85 13.50 -12.11 -2.06
N ARG A 86 14.07 -10.97 -2.50
CA ARG A 86 15.14 -10.28 -1.78
C ARG A 86 14.68 -9.74 -0.44
N ILE A 87 13.47 -9.20 -0.36
CA ILE A 87 12.86 -8.73 0.89
C ILE A 87 12.62 -9.91 1.84
N ASN A 88 12.29 -11.10 1.31
CA ASN A 88 12.25 -12.41 1.96
C ASN A 88 11.63 -12.41 3.36
N GLN A 89 10.39 -11.94 3.47
CA GLN A 89 9.61 -11.92 4.73
C GLN A 89 10.23 -11.14 5.91
N GLN A 90 11.39 -10.49 5.73
CA GLN A 90 12.00 -9.65 6.76
C GLN A 90 11.11 -8.44 7.07
N VAL A 91 10.49 -7.88 6.02
CA VAL A 91 9.57 -6.74 6.07
C VAL A 91 8.33 -7.08 5.26
N PRO A 92 7.10 -6.71 5.69
CA PRO A 92 5.89 -6.96 4.91
C PRO A 92 5.95 -6.35 3.51
N VAL A 93 5.48 -7.12 2.50
CA VAL A 93 5.34 -6.68 1.12
C VAL A 93 3.87 -6.54 0.76
N ILE A 94 3.47 -5.33 0.38
CA ILE A 94 2.13 -4.98 -0.10
C ILE A 94 2.17 -4.89 -1.62
N LEU A 95 1.66 -5.87 -2.36
CA LEU A 95 1.53 -5.76 -3.82
C LEU A 95 0.36 -4.85 -4.18
N ASP A 96 0.68 -3.64 -4.68
CA ASP A 96 -0.32 -2.67 -5.10
C ASP A 96 -0.81 -2.99 -6.53
N ALA A 97 -1.86 -3.80 -6.63
CA ALA A 97 -2.38 -4.36 -7.87
C ALA A 97 -3.83 -3.96 -8.18
N LYS A 98 -4.57 -3.49 -7.17
CA LYS A 98 -5.98 -3.06 -7.27
C LYS A 98 -6.84 -4.06 -8.06
N ARG A 99 -6.79 -5.33 -7.65
CA ARG A 99 -7.56 -6.42 -8.30
C ARG A 99 -9.00 -6.44 -7.77
N GLY A 100 -9.87 -7.04 -8.56
CA GLY A 100 -11.26 -7.32 -8.28
C GLY A 100 -11.89 -7.86 -9.54
N ASP A 101 -12.45 -9.09 -9.46
CA ASP A 101 -13.08 -9.78 -10.58
C ASP A 101 -13.98 -10.89 -10.02
N ILE A 102 -14.81 -11.51 -10.82
CA ILE A 102 -15.75 -12.53 -10.36
C ILE A 102 -15.20 -13.96 -10.49
N GLY A 103 -15.67 -14.82 -9.61
CA GLY A 103 -15.52 -16.28 -9.69
C GLY A 103 -14.08 -16.75 -9.83
N THR A 104 -13.84 -17.60 -10.82
CA THR A 104 -12.52 -18.19 -11.07
C THR A 104 -11.44 -17.18 -11.43
N THR A 105 -11.78 -16.06 -12.07
CA THR A 105 -10.82 -14.99 -12.41
C THR A 105 -10.26 -14.37 -11.15
N ALA A 106 -11.11 -14.00 -10.19
CA ALA A 106 -10.67 -13.47 -8.89
C ALA A 106 -9.76 -14.45 -8.15
N THR A 107 -10.12 -15.75 -8.18
CA THR A 107 -9.29 -16.81 -7.60
C THR A 107 -7.89 -16.87 -8.25
N GLN A 108 -7.80 -16.78 -9.58
CA GLN A 108 -6.49 -16.77 -10.27
C GLN A 108 -5.69 -15.50 -9.98
N GLN A 109 -6.35 -14.35 -9.85
CA GLN A 109 -5.69 -13.12 -9.44
C GLN A 109 -5.13 -13.22 -8.01
N ALA A 110 -5.88 -13.78 -7.06
CA ALA A 110 -5.43 -13.99 -5.69
C ALA A 110 -4.21 -14.94 -5.65
N ARG A 111 -4.28 -16.09 -6.35
CA ARG A 111 -3.16 -17.03 -6.46
C ARG A 111 -1.92 -16.39 -7.08
N TYR A 112 -2.08 -15.54 -8.09
CA TYR A 112 -0.96 -14.87 -8.74
C TYR A 112 -0.23 -13.91 -7.77
N LEU A 113 -0.96 -13.11 -7.00
CA LEU A 113 -0.34 -12.17 -6.08
C LEU A 113 0.20 -12.85 -4.82
N ILE A 114 -0.48 -13.85 -4.30
CA ILE A 114 -0.18 -14.47 -3.01
C ILE A 114 0.68 -15.72 -3.19
N ASP A 115 0.22 -16.74 -3.96
CA ASP A 115 0.94 -18.01 -4.07
C ASP A 115 2.20 -17.87 -4.94
N TYR A 116 2.13 -17.09 -6.03
CA TYR A 116 3.26 -16.95 -6.94
C TYR A 116 4.27 -15.89 -6.48
N PHE A 117 3.83 -14.65 -6.20
CA PHE A 117 4.74 -13.60 -5.75
C PHE A 117 5.05 -13.64 -4.25
N GLY A 118 4.23 -14.27 -3.42
CA GLY A 118 4.42 -14.31 -1.98
C GLY A 118 4.09 -13.00 -1.26
N ALA A 119 3.10 -12.25 -1.76
CA ALA A 119 2.68 -11.01 -1.13
C ALA A 119 2.12 -11.24 0.28
N ASP A 120 2.56 -10.43 1.25
CA ASP A 120 1.96 -10.39 2.59
C ASP A 120 0.62 -9.64 2.57
N ALA A 121 0.48 -8.65 1.69
CA ALA A 121 -0.76 -7.90 1.53
C ALA A 121 -0.99 -7.48 0.07
N THR A 122 -2.25 -7.16 -0.25
CA THR A 122 -2.63 -6.70 -1.60
C THR A 122 -3.57 -5.49 -1.52
N THR A 123 -3.73 -4.78 -2.64
CA THR A 123 -4.78 -3.76 -2.78
C THR A 123 -5.89 -4.25 -3.70
N LEU A 124 -7.14 -3.96 -3.33
CA LEU A 124 -8.34 -4.44 -4.02
C LEU A 124 -9.28 -3.26 -4.32
N HIS A 125 -10.05 -3.35 -5.41
CA HIS A 125 -11.13 -2.42 -5.65
C HIS A 125 -12.50 -3.08 -5.40
N PRO A 126 -13.43 -2.41 -4.71
CA PRO A 126 -14.69 -3.02 -4.26
C PRO A 126 -15.85 -2.84 -5.24
N TYR A 127 -15.63 -2.22 -6.40
CA TYR A 127 -16.71 -1.78 -7.28
C TYR A 127 -17.70 -2.89 -7.70
N MET A 128 -17.18 -4.13 -7.82
CA MET A 128 -18.00 -5.30 -8.19
C MET A 128 -18.60 -6.04 -6.98
N GLY A 129 -18.40 -5.54 -5.76
CA GLY A 129 -18.97 -6.13 -4.54
C GLY A 129 -18.13 -7.22 -3.89
N HIS A 130 -18.71 -7.88 -2.86
CA HIS A 130 -18.00 -8.82 -1.99
C HIS A 130 -17.44 -10.02 -2.72
N ASP A 131 -18.21 -10.66 -3.58
CA ASP A 131 -17.82 -11.87 -4.31
C ASP A 131 -16.62 -11.65 -5.23
N SER A 132 -16.35 -10.40 -5.62
CA SER A 132 -15.17 -10.06 -6.42
C SER A 132 -13.85 -10.02 -5.64
N ILE A 133 -13.90 -9.88 -4.34
CA ILE A 133 -12.74 -9.79 -3.46
C ILE A 133 -12.67 -10.94 -2.43
N GLU A 134 -13.75 -11.68 -2.23
CA GLU A 134 -13.81 -12.83 -1.31
C GLU A 134 -12.68 -13.85 -1.53
N PRO A 135 -12.29 -14.23 -2.77
CA PRO A 135 -11.17 -15.13 -2.99
C PRO A 135 -9.84 -14.65 -2.40
N PHE A 136 -9.64 -13.34 -2.26
CA PHE A 136 -8.49 -12.78 -1.54
C PHE A 136 -8.70 -12.86 -0.02
N LEU A 137 -9.87 -12.49 0.47
CA LEU A 137 -10.19 -12.51 1.90
C LEU A 137 -10.12 -13.92 2.51
N ALA A 138 -10.26 -14.97 1.69
CA ALA A 138 -10.07 -16.36 2.09
C ALA A 138 -8.63 -16.69 2.50
N TYR A 139 -7.63 -15.94 2.04
CA TYR A 139 -6.23 -16.02 2.48
C TYR A 139 -6.09 -15.31 3.83
N ARG A 140 -6.37 -16.03 4.91
CA ARG A 140 -6.49 -15.47 6.27
C ARG A 140 -5.19 -14.96 6.88
N ASP A 141 -4.05 -15.38 6.37
CA ASP A 141 -2.71 -14.95 6.84
C ASP A 141 -2.20 -13.72 6.07
N GLN A 142 -2.85 -13.34 4.97
CA GLN A 142 -2.58 -12.14 4.18
C GLN A 142 -3.54 -11.01 4.53
N TYR A 143 -3.10 -9.75 4.33
CA TYR A 143 -3.90 -8.57 4.63
C TYR A 143 -4.30 -7.82 3.35
N HIS A 144 -5.54 -7.32 3.27
CA HIS A 144 -6.08 -6.77 2.02
C HIS A 144 -6.59 -5.35 2.23
N PHE A 145 -6.01 -4.40 1.50
CA PHE A 145 -6.40 -3.00 1.54
C PHE A 145 -7.39 -2.70 0.40
N VAL A 146 -8.65 -2.44 0.76
CA VAL A 146 -9.73 -2.12 -0.18
C VAL A 146 -9.76 -0.62 -0.44
N LEU A 147 -9.90 -0.19 -1.71
CA LEU A 147 -10.06 1.21 -2.07
C LEU A 147 -11.36 1.77 -1.48
N VAL A 148 -11.22 2.82 -0.67
CA VAL A 148 -12.34 3.54 -0.05
C VAL A 148 -12.45 4.95 -0.57
N LEU A 149 -11.40 5.76 -0.42
CA LEU A 149 -11.40 7.16 -0.87
C LEU A 149 -10.02 7.53 -1.42
N THR A 150 -9.96 7.92 -2.67
CA THR A 150 -8.71 8.25 -3.37
C THR A 150 -8.54 9.76 -3.52
N SER A 151 -7.31 10.23 -3.76
CA SER A 151 -6.98 11.67 -3.79
C SER A 151 -7.00 12.29 -5.21
N ASN A 152 -7.30 11.50 -6.25
CA ASN A 152 -7.39 12.02 -7.61
C ASN A 152 -8.71 12.78 -7.84
N PRO A 153 -8.76 13.78 -8.75
CA PRO A 153 -9.99 14.55 -9.03
C PRO A 153 -11.18 13.68 -9.44
N GLY A 154 -10.96 12.58 -10.15
CA GLY A 154 -12.01 11.65 -10.59
C GLY A 154 -12.70 10.87 -9.46
N ALA A 155 -12.24 10.98 -8.20
CA ALA A 155 -12.96 10.46 -7.04
C ALA A 155 -14.39 11.03 -6.93
N GLN A 156 -14.61 12.25 -7.45
CA GLN A 156 -15.92 12.89 -7.48
C GLN A 156 -16.93 12.17 -8.39
N ASP A 157 -16.47 11.43 -9.38
CA ASP A 157 -17.36 10.79 -10.36
C ASP A 157 -18.11 9.58 -9.75
N ILE A 158 -17.49 8.89 -8.79
CA ILE A 158 -18.05 7.69 -8.16
C ILE A 158 -17.97 7.78 -6.63
N GLU A 159 -16.78 7.87 -6.06
CA GLU A 159 -16.55 7.71 -4.63
C GLU A 159 -17.31 8.74 -3.79
N GLN A 160 -17.40 9.98 -4.27
CA GLN A 160 -18.07 11.09 -3.57
C GLN A 160 -19.55 11.25 -3.92
N GLN A 161 -20.12 10.41 -4.79
CA GLN A 161 -21.55 10.45 -5.09
C GLN A 161 -22.38 10.10 -3.86
N VAL A 162 -23.56 10.73 -3.76
CA VAL A 162 -24.47 10.56 -2.62
C VAL A 162 -25.51 9.51 -2.95
N LEU A 163 -25.63 8.50 -2.10
CA LEU A 163 -26.63 7.45 -2.19
C LEU A 163 -28.01 7.94 -1.69
N ALA A 164 -29.06 7.20 -2.00
CA ALA A 164 -30.45 7.55 -1.61
C ALA A 164 -30.65 7.69 -0.08
N ASN A 165 -29.80 7.04 0.72
CA ASN A 165 -29.82 7.14 2.18
C ASN A 165 -29.02 8.34 2.74
N GLY A 166 -28.47 9.20 1.88
CA GLY A 166 -27.66 10.34 2.25
C GLY A 166 -26.17 10.07 2.50
N GLN A 167 -25.76 8.80 2.48
CA GLN A 167 -24.35 8.40 2.58
C GLN A 167 -23.59 8.67 1.27
N ARG A 168 -22.32 9.01 1.37
CA ARG A 168 -21.44 8.96 0.19
C ARG A 168 -21.02 7.53 -0.12
N VAL A 169 -20.69 7.25 -1.40
CA VAL A 169 -20.27 5.90 -1.82
C VAL A 169 -19.07 5.43 -1.00
N TYR A 170 -18.04 6.27 -0.78
CA TYR A 170 -16.88 5.88 0.03
C TYR A 170 -17.23 5.55 1.48
N GLU A 171 -18.23 6.21 2.09
CA GLU A 171 -18.69 5.90 3.44
C GLU A 171 -19.37 4.53 3.49
N HIS A 172 -20.18 4.23 2.48
CA HIS A 172 -20.80 2.91 2.34
C HIS A 172 -19.73 1.81 2.14
N VAL A 173 -18.72 2.05 1.31
CA VAL A 173 -17.59 1.12 1.12
C VAL A 173 -16.82 0.91 2.43
N LEU A 174 -16.61 1.95 3.24
CA LEU A 174 -15.98 1.80 4.56
C LEU A 174 -16.81 0.87 5.48
N ASP A 175 -18.14 1.05 5.51
CA ASP A 175 -19.02 0.18 6.31
C ASP A 175 -18.94 -1.28 5.86
N LEU A 176 -18.87 -1.53 4.54
CA LEU A 176 -18.65 -2.87 4.00
C LEU A 176 -17.30 -3.43 4.41
N CYS A 177 -16.22 -2.63 4.37
CA CYS A 177 -14.90 -3.05 4.84
C CYS A 177 -14.93 -3.43 6.33
N SER A 178 -15.65 -2.68 7.17
CA SER A 178 -15.84 -3.00 8.60
C SER A 178 -16.56 -4.33 8.78
N GLN A 179 -17.61 -4.57 8.00
CA GLN A 179 -18.34 -5.84 8.01
C GLN A 179 -17.45 -7.00 7.58
N TRP A 180 -16.74 -6.87 6.48
CA TRP A 180 -15.81 -7.90 5.99
C TRP A 180 -14.69 -8.15 7.00
N HIS A 181 -14.13 -7.08 7.58
CA HIS A 181 -13.11 -7.22 8.63
C HIS A 181 -13.64 -8.00 9.84
N SER A 182 -14.89 -7.79 10.25
CA SER A 182 -15.49 -8.54 11.36
C SER A 182 -15.58 -10.06 11.11
N VAL A 183 -15.74 -10.46 9.83
CA VAL A 183 -15.84 -11.87 9.40
C VAL A 183 -14.46 -12.46 9.10
N TYR A 184 -13.59 -11.70 8.40
CA TYR A 184 -12.35 -12.21 7.85
C TYR A 184 -11.11 -11.85 8.69
N GLY A 185 -11.11 -10.73 9.39
CA GLY A 185 -10.02 -10.29 10.27
C GLY A 185 -8.82 -9.66 9.54
N ASN A 186 -8.87 -9.59 8.21
CA ASN A 186 -7.72 -9.24 7.35
C ASN A 186 -7.99 -8.11 6.35
N VAL A 187 -8.96 -7.25 6.62
CA VAL A 187 -9.33 -6.12 5.76
C VAL A 187 -8.83 -4.80 6.34
N GLY A 188 -8.18 -3.98 5.51
CA GLY A 188 -7.88 -2.58 5.73
C GLY A 188 -8.40 -1.73 4.59
N CYS A 189 -8.13 -0.43 4.61
CA CYS A 189 -8.63 0.53 3.63
C CYS A 189 -7.52 1.34 2.99
N VAL A 190 -7.66 1.65 1.70
CA VAL A 190 -6.86 2.70 1.06
C VAL A 190 -7.62 4.01 1.18
N VAL A 191 -7.01 5.00 1.85
CA VAL A 191 -7.57 6.34 2.03
C VAL A 191 -6.51 7.37 1.68
N GLY A 192 -6.78 8.26 0.73
CA GLY A 192 -5.83 9.28 0.28
C GLY A 192 -5.44 10.25 1.40
N ALA A 193 -4.13 10.50 1.56
CA ALA A 193 -3.59 11.33 2.64
C ALA A 193 -4.07 12.79 2.61
N THR A 194 -4.46 13.31 1.44
CA THR A 194 -4.91 14.69 1.27
C THR A 194 -6.43 14.87 1.37
N GLN A 195 -7.17 13.81 1.66
CA GLN A 195 -8.62 13.87 1.79
C GLN A 195 -9.04 14.53 3.10
N PRO A 196 -9.93 15.54 3.07
CA PRO A 196 -10.38 16.23 4.28
C PRO A 196 -11.22 15.33 5.20
N ASP A 197 -11.84 14.31 4.64
CA ASP A 197 -12.77 13.42 5.34
C ASP A 197 -12.10 12.30 6.14
N VAL A 198 -10.75 12.22 6.17
CA VAL A 198 -10.01 11.18 6.90
C VAL A 198 -10.44 11.09 8.37
N ALA A 199 -10.60 12.24 9.04
CA ALA A 199 -11.01 12.27 10.44
C ALA A 199 -12.44 11.70 10.65
N VAL A 200 -13.36 12.01 9.72
CA VAL A 200 -14.73 11.47 9.73
C VAL A 200 -14.74 9.97 9.52
N LEU A 201 -13.97 9.48 8.55
CA LEU A 201 -13.82 8.05 8.29
C LEU A 201 -13.22 7.32 9.50
N ARG A 202 -12.22 7.93 10.16
CA ARG A 202 -11.58 7.36 11.34
C ARG A 202 -12.53 7.30 12.54
N GLN A 203 -13.39 8.29 12.74
CA GLN A 203 -14.43 8.25 13.77
C GLN A 203 -15.48 7.17 13.49
N ARG A 204 -15.82 6.93 12.22
CA ARG A 204 -16.78 5.91 11.80
C ARG A 204 -16.26 4.49 12.03
N ASP A 205 -14.99 4.24 11.73
CA ASP A 205 -14.32 2.99 12.06
C ASP A 205 -12.92 3.25 12.64
N PRO A 206 -12.76 3.12 13.97
CA PRO A 206 -11.47 3.32 14.64
C PRO A 206 -10.52 2.12 14.52
N GLN A 207 -10.96 0.96 14.01
CA GLN A 207 -10.17 -0.28 14.05
C GLN A 207 -9.40 -0.58 12.76
N LEU A 208 -9.97 -0.25 11.60
CA LEU A 208 -9.37 -0.59 10.32
C LEU A 208 -8.01 0.10 10.11
N VAL A 209 -7.04 -0.65 9.57
CA VAL A 209 -5.74 -0.08 9.16
C VAL A 209 -5.92 0.70 7.88
N TYR A 210 -5.42 1.93 7.83
CA TYR A 210 -5.37 2.71 6.61
C TYR A 210 -4.01 2.61 5.94
N LEU A 211 -4.02 2.35 4.64
CA LEU A 211 -2.92 2.56 3.70
C LEU A 211 -3.16 3.93 3.07
N MET A 212 -2.30 4.91 3.37
CA MET A 212 -2.55 6.32 3.06
C MET A 212 -1.54 6.89 2.05
N PRO A 213 -1.74 6.66 0.74
CA PRO A 213 -0.90 7.27 -0.29
C PRO A 213 -1.16 8.77 -0.43
N GLY A 214 -0.14 9.52 -0.92
CA GLY A 214 -0.27 10.95 -1.25
C GLY A 214 0.67 11.87 -0.48
N VAL A 215 1.44 11.37 0.48
CA VAL A 215 2.47 12.14 1.19
C VAL A 215 3.59 12.56 0.22
N GLY A 216 3.99 13.81 0.29
CA GLY A 216 5.01 14.42 -0.55
C GLY A 216 4.54 14.67 -1.98
N ALA A 217 4.32 13.65 -2.77
CA ALA A 217 4.01 13.75 -4.21
C ALA A 217 2.69 14.47 -4.54
N GLN A 218 1.72 14.44 -3.62
CA GLN A 218 0.40 15.07 -3.77
C GLN A 218 0.16 16.18 -2.74
N GLY A 219 1.23 16.62 -2.04
CA GLY A 219 1.17 17.74 -1.09
C GLY A 219 0.71 17.35 0.32
N GLY A 220 0.49 16.07 0.62
CA GLY A 220 0.19 15.61 1.99
C GLY A 220 1.42 15.71 2.90
N GLY A 221 1.27 16.33 4.08
CA GLY A 221 2.30 16.34 5.12
C GLY A 221 2.35 14.98 5.85
N TYR A 222 3.57 14.51 6.13
CA TYR A 222 3.77 13.22 6.81
C TYR A 222 3.16 13.22 8.22
N ALA A 223 3.50 14.22 9.05
CA ALA A 223 3.07 14.27 10.44
C ALA A 223 1.54 14.32 10.57
N GLN A 224 0.87 15.14 9.74
CA GLN A 224 -0.59 15.21 9.71
C GLN A 224 -1.22 13.90 9.29
N THR A 225 -0.68 13.24 8.24
CA THR A 225 -1.18 11.95 7.75
C THR A 225 -1.03 10.87 8.81
N GLN A 226 0.12 10.83 9.49
CA GLN A 226 0.36 9.88 10.58
C GLN A 226 -0.63 10.09 11.73
N GLN A 227 -0.88 11.32 12.12
CA GLN A 227 -1.81 11.63 13.21
C GLN A 227 -3.25 11.27 12.87
N SER A 228 -3.74 11.67 11.70
CA SER A 228 -5.14 11.46 11.29
C SER A 228 -5.44 10.00 10.89
N GLY A 229 -4.42 9.27 10.41
CA GLY A 229 -4.59 7.92 9.88
C GLY A 229 -4.46 6.80 10.90
N LYS A 230 -3.92 7.03 12.10
CA LYS A 230 -3.75 5.99 13.13
C LYS A 230 -5.08 5.39 13.55
N ASN A 231 -5.13 4.05 13.59
CA ASN A 231 -6.25 3.33 14.19
C ASN A 231 -6.14 3.31 15.73
N ALA A 232 -7.05 2.61 16.41
CA ALA A 232 -7.07 2.52 17.88
C ALA A 232 -5.78 1.96 18.49
N ASP A 233 -5.06 1.10 17.77
CA ASP A 233 -3.76 0.56 18.20
C ASP A 233 -2.58 1.44 17.78
N GLY A 234 -2.83 2.56 17.10
CA GLY A 234 -1.83 3.49 16.61
C GLY A 234 -1.22 3.12 15.25
N LEU A 235 -1.72 2.08 14.58
CA LEU A 235 -1.18 1.63 13.29
C LEU A 235 -1.76 2.42 12.11
N VAL A 236 -0.88 2.86 11.22
CA VAL A 236 -1.17 3.40 9.89
C VAL A 236 -0.02 3.05 8.95
N VAL A 237 -0.27 2.85 7.68
CA VAL A 237 0.77 2.57 6.66
C VAL A 237 0.80 3.73 5.66
N ILE A 238 1.94 4.41 5.54
CA ILE A 238 2.10 5.62 4.72
C ILE A 238 3.10 5.35 3.59
N PRO A 239 2.61 5.05 2.37
CA PRO A 239 3.51 4.83 1.23
C PRO A 239 4.15 6.14 0.77
N VAL A 240 5.47 6.11 0.63
CA VAL A 240 6.29 7.16 0.02
C VAL A 240 7.17 6.53 -1.05
N SER A 241 7.07 6.99 -2.30
CA SER A 241 7.84 6.43 -3.43
C SER A 241 8.94 7.40 -3.88
N ARG A 242 8.63 8.35 -4.76
CA ARG A 242 9.61 9.20 -5.45
C ARG A 242 10.62 9.89 -4.53
N ALA A 243 10.16 10.48 -3.43
CA ALA A 243 11.04 11.19 -2.50
C ALA A 243 12.10 10.29 -1.86
N LEU A 244 11.80 9.01 -1.67
CA LEU A 244 12.72 8.03 -1.07
C LEU A 244 13.47 7.21 -2.11
N MET A 245 12.91 6.98 -3.30
CA MET A 245 13.58 6.20 -4.35
C MET A 245 14.72 6.98 -5.00
N THR A 246 14.44 8.18 -5.47
CA THR A 246 15.37 8.88 -6.36
C THR A 246 16.00 10.12 -5.76
N GLY A 247 15.44 10.72 -4.72
CA GLY A 247 16.00 11.89 -3.99
C GLY A 247 16.81 12.87 -4.84
N SER A 248 17.21 13.99 -4.35
CA SER A 248 18.13 14.90 -5.05
C SER A 248 19.59 14.59 -4.66
N GLY A 249 20.39 14.13 -5.61
CA GLY A 249 21.85 13.95 -5.45
C GLY A 249 22.26 12.69 -4.67
N ASP A 250 23.49 12.71 -4.12
CA ASP A 250 24.13 11.58 -3.41
C ASP A 250 23.67 11.43 -1.93
N GLN A 251 22.43 11.79 -1.62
CA GLN A 251 21.91 11.69 -0.26
C GLN A 251 21.70 10.23 0.14
N SER A 252 22.09 9.88 1.38
CA SER A 252 21.78 8.56 1.94
C SER A 252 20.29 8.35 2.10
N PHE A 253 19.85 7.08 2.20
CA PHE A 253 18.43 6.77 2.41
C PHE A 253 17.91 7.42 3.70
N GLU A 254 18.69 7.37 4.79
CA GLU A 254 18.32 7.96 6.08
C GLU A 254 18.12 9.49 5.97
N SER A 255 18.95 10.18 5.20
CA SER A 255 18.81 11.62 4.99
C SER A 255 17.50 11.97 4.26
N ARG A 256 17.16 11.21 3.22
CA ARG A 256 15.88 11.35 2.51
C ARG A 256 14.68 11.03 3.40
N LEU A 257 14.81 9.97 4.21
CA LEU A 257 13.79 9.60 5.17
C LEU A 257 13.57 10.70 6.22
N ALA A 258 14.64 11.26 6.79
CA ALA A 258 14.54 12.37 7.74
C ALA A 258 13.81 13.59 7.15
N GLN A 259 14.06 13.91 5.85
CA GLN A 259 13.34 14.98 5.16
C GLN A 259 11.84 14.68 5.01
N VAL A 260 11.46 13.43 4.72
CA VAL A 260 10.05 13.03 4.66
C VAL A 260 9.39 13.14 6.03
N LEU A 261 10.06 12.69 7.10
CA LEU A 261 9.51 12.70 8.44
C LEU A 261 9.35 14.11 9.02
N SER A 262 10.09 15.09 8.50
CA SER A 262 10.01 16.50 8.92
C SER A 262 8.88 17.30 8.25
N GLN A 263 8.15 16.73 7.31
CA GLN A 263 7.00 17.33 6.64
C GLN A 263 5.69 17.07 7.44
#